data_a0ada3e1dc2275ac83d31c5075d32661
#
_entry.id   a0ada3e1dc2275ac83d31c5075d32661
#
_cell.length_a   1.000
_cell.length_b   1.000
_cell.length_c   1.000
_cell.angle_alpha   90.00
_cell.angle_beta   90.00
_cell.angle_gamma   90.00
#
_symmetry.space_group_name_H-M   'P 1'
#
loop_
_entity.id
_entity.type
_entity.pdbx_description
1 polymer ?
#
loop_
_entity_poly.entity_id
_entity_poly.type
_entity_poly.pdbx_seq_one_letter_code
_entity_poly.pdbx_strand_id
1 'polypeptide(L)' 'MVLESQKKASRKYEQKNPDRTRYNSLKRGARNFISPKVGSKSDETTLYWNPYKYYEDLVAYREVLNKRIDEVEKQLAEV' A
#
# COMPACT_ATOMS: atom_id res chain seq x y z
N MET A 1 22.62 7.60 6.87
CA MET A 1 23.10 6.22 7.04
C MET A 1 22.48 5.61 8.30
N VAL A 2 21.83 4.47 8.17
CA VAL A 2 21.21 3.79 9.31
C VAL A 2 22.27 3.00 10.07
N LEU A 3 22.37 3.19 11.39
CA LEU A 3 23.31 2.48 12.23
C LEU A 3 22.94 0.99 12.33
N GLU A 4 23.93 0.11 12.48
CA GLU A 4 23.68 -1.33 12.59
C GLU A 4 22.76 -1.67 13.75
N SER A 5 22.85 -0.95 14.87
CA SER A 5 21.97 -1.13 16.03
C SER A 5 20.51 -0.88 15.68
N GLN A 6 20.24 0.12 14.83
CA GLN A 6 18.88 0.41 14.38
C GLN A 6 18.36 -0.67 13.44
N LYS A 7 19.23 -1.21 12.56
CA LYS A 7 18.87 -2.32 11.67
C LYS A 7 18.50 -3.57 12.48
N LYS A 8 19.28 -3.90 13.51
CA LYS A 8 18.99 -5.04 14.39
C LYS A 8 17.68 -4.86 15.13
N ALA A 9 17.42 -3.68 15.65
CA ALA A 9 16.18 -3.36 16.35
C ALA A 9 14.96 -3.51 15.42
N SER A 10 15.06 -3.01 14.18
CA SER A 10 14.02 -3.15 13.17
C SER A 10 13.73 -4.61 12.84
N ARG A 11 14.77 -5.41 12.65
CA ARG A 11 14.64 -6.85 12.38
C ARG A 11 13.95 -7.59 13.52
N LYS A 12 14.31 -7.30 14.77
CA LYS A 12 13.65 -7.88 15.94
C LYS A 12 12.19 -7.52 15.99
N TYR A 13 11.85 -6.27 15.72
CA TYR A 13 10.48 -5.80 15.67
C TYR A 13 9.67 -6.52 14.58
N GLU A 14 10.22 -6.63 13.38
CA GLU A 14 9.59 -7.33 12.28
C GLU A 14 9.35 -8.80 12.59
N GLN A 15 10.31 -9.47 13.25
CA GLN A 15 10.17 -10.85 13.65
C GLN A 15 9.06 -11.04 14.69
N LYS A 16 8.90 -10.09 15.62
CA LYS A 16 7.87 -10.15 16.66
C LYS A 16 6.47 -9.86 16.13
N ASN A 17 6.37 -9.06 15.06
CA ASN A 17 5.10 -8.60 14.53
C ASN A 17 5.04 -8.78 13.00
N PRO A 18 5.09 -10.05 12.51
CA PRO A 18 5.11 -10.30 11.07
C PRO A 18 3.86 -9.82 10.35
N ASP A 19 2.70 -9.92 10.98
CA ASP A 19 1.44 -9.46 10.38
C ASP A 19 1.40 -7.95 10.24
N ARG A 20 1.88 -7.22 11.22
CA ARG A 20 1.95 -5.77 11.18
C ARG A 20 2.90 -5.29 10.08
N THR A 21 4.06 -5.93 9.96
CA THR A 21 5.04 -5.62 8.93
C THR A 21 4.46 -5.86 7.54
N ARG A 22 3.81 -6.99 7.35
CA ARG A 22 3.14 -7.34 6.08
C ARG A 22 2.04 -6.34 5.75
N TYR A 23 1.21 -6.00 6.72
CA TYR A 23 0.15 -5.02 6.58
C TYR A 23 0.69 -3.66 6.12
N ASN A 24 1.74 -3.16 6.77
CA ASN A 24 2.35 -1.87 6.43
C ASN A 24 2.97 -1.88 5.03
N SER A 25 3.59 -3.00 4.63
CA SER A 25 4.16 -3.15 3.29
C SER A 25 3.09 -3.12 2.21
N LEU A 26 1.99 -3.83 2.43
CA LEU A 26 0.85 -3.85 1.51
C LEU A 26 0.23 -2.46 1.37
N LYS A 27 0.04 -1.78 2.48
CA LYS A 27 -0.50 -0.42 2.52
C LYS A 27 0.37 0.57 1.76
N ARG A 28 1.69 0.46 1.94
CA ARG A 28 2.66 1.31 1.25
C ARG A 28 2.63 1.10 -0.26
N GLY A 29 2.58 -0.15 -0.70
CA GLY A 29 2.47 -0.50 -2.12
C GLY A 29 1.21 0.06 -2.75
N ALA A 30 0.06 -0.12 -2.10
CA ALA A 30 -1.21 0.41 -2.57
C ALA A 30 -1.19 1.94 -2.67
N ARG A 31 -0.66 2.60 -1.64
CA ARG A 31 -0.56 4.06 -1.60
C ARG A 31 0.34 4.60 -2.70
N ASN A 32 1.47 3.93 -2.97
CA ASN A 32 2.40 4.34 -4.02
C ASN A 32 1.77 4.27 -5.41
N PHE A 33 0.84 3.36 -5.63
CA PHE A 33 0.11 3.28 -6.90
C PHE A 33 -1.00 4.32 -6.99
N ILE A 34 -1.78 4.49 -5.93
CA ILE A 34 -2.96 5.36 -5.92
C ILE A 34 -2.58 6.83 -5.75
N SER A 35 -1.63 7.11 -4.85
CA SER A 35 -1.21 8.47 -4.51
C SER A 35 0.30 8.52 -4.25
N PRO A 36 1.11 8.40 -5.31
CA PRO A 36 2.55 8.48 -5.16
C PRO A 36 2.99 9.86 -4.70
N LYS A 37 4.16 9.92 -4.06
CA LYS A 37 4.73 11.18 -3.61
C LYS A 37 4.96 12.12 -4.79
N VAL A 38 4.49 13.36 -4.69
CA VAL A 38 4.61 14.37 -5.73
C VAL A 38 6.09 14.56 -6.13
N GLY A 39 6.36 14.49 -7.42
CA GLY A 39 7.69 14.66 -7.98
C GLY A 39 8.56 13.41 -7.94
N SER A 40 8.07 12.29 -7.42
CA SER A 40 8.80 11.02 -7.42
C SER A 40 8.75 10.35 -8.81
N LYS A 41 9.64 9.35 -9.02
CA LYS A 41 9.60 8.55 -10.25
C LYS A 41 8.27 7.80 -10.40
N SER A 42 7.70 7.34 -9.31
CA SER A 42 6.39 6.68 -9.32
C SER A 42 5.29 7.64 -9.76
N ASP A 43 5.34 8.86 -9.30
CA ASP A 43 4.41 9.92 -9.71
C ASP A 43 4.52 10.19 -11.21
N GLU A 44 5.73 10.38 -11.72
CA GLU A 44 5.96 10.60 -13.15
C GLU A 44 5.52 9.41 -13.99
N THR A 45 5.89 8.22 -13.58
CA THR A 45 5.55 7.00 -14.33
C THR A 45 4.05 6.80 -14.42
N THR A 46 3.32 6.96 -13.31
CA THR A 46 1.87 6.76 -13.29
C THR A 46 1.14 7.80 -14.12
N LEU A 47 1.58 9.06 -14.10
CA LEU A 47 0.90 10.13 -14.82
C LEU A 47 1.25 10.19 -16.31
N TYR A 48 2.48 9.84 -16.68
CA TYR A 48 2.99 10.14 -18.02
C TYR A 48 3.33 8.94 -18.89
N TRP A 49 3.58 7.76 -18.32
CA TRP A 49 3.92 6.59 -19.13
C TRP A 49 2.73 6.13 -19.98
N ASN A 50 1.59 5.93 -19.37
CA ASN A 50 0.35 5.57 -20.05
C ASN A 50 -0.84 6.03 -19.21
N PRO A 51 -1.22 7.30 -19.29
CA PRO A 51 -2.27 7.86 -18.44
C PRO A 51 -3.64 7.21 -18.64
N TYR A 52 -3.94 6.73 -19.85
CA TYR A 52 -5.20 6.04 -20.12
C TYR A 52 -5.28 4.71 -19.38
N LYS A 53 -4.19 3.95 -19.41
CA LYS A 53 -4.09 2.68 -18.70
C LYS A 53 -4.18 2.90 -17.18
N TYR A 54 -3.49 3.90 -16.69
CA TYR A 54 -3.52 4.26 -15.27
C TYR A 54 -4.93 4.62 -14.82
N TYR A 55 -5.64 5.41 -15.61
CA TYR A 55 -7.03 5.79 -15.35
C TYR A 55 -7.93 4.54 -15.27
N GLU A 56 -7.84 3.66 -16.25
CA GLU A 56 -8.62 2.42 -16.28
C GLU A 56 -8.35 1.56 -15.05
N ASP A 57 -7.08 1.42 -14.68
CA ASP A 57 -6.70 0.62 -13.51
C ASP A 57 -7.21 1.24 -12.21
N LEU A 58 -7.16 2.56 -12.08
CA LEU A 58 -7.71 3.25 -10.91
C LEU A 58 -9.22 3.02 -10.78
N VAL A 59 -9.95 3.10 -11.87
CA VAL A 59 -11.39 2.84 -11.88
C VAL A 59 -11.69 1.39 -11.48
N ALA A 60 -10.94 0.45 -12.03
CA ALA A 60 -11.07 -0.97 -11.69
C ALA A 60 -10.79 -1.21 -10.20
N TYR A 61 -9.73 -0.61 -9.67
CA TYR A 61 -9.39 -0.74 -8.25
C TYR A 61 -10.42 -0.08 -7.34
N ARG A 62 -11.09 0.97 -7.79
CA ARG A 62 -12.17 1.59 -7.01
C ARG A 62 -13.30 0.58 -6.74
N GLU A 63 -13.68 -0.21 -7.73
CA GLU A 63 -14.69 -1.25 -7.58
C GLU A 63 -14.22 -2.36 -6.65
N VAL A 64 -12.98 -2.81 -6.83
CA VAL A 64 -12.38 -3.84 -5.97
C VAL A 64 -12.29 -3.34 -4.54
N LEU A 65 -11.91 -2.09 -4.34
CA LEU A 65 -11.82 -1.46 -3.03
C LEU A 65 -13.18 -1.42 -2.34
N ASN A 66 -14.21 -0.98 -3.05
CA ASN A 66 -15.58 -0.92 -2.50
C ASN A 66 -16.06 -2.29 -2.06
N LYS A 67 -15.80 -3.31 -2.87
CA LYS A 67 -16.14 -4.70 -2.54
C LYS A 67 -15.43 -5.17 -1.28
N ARG A 68 -14.15 -4.85 -1.15
CA ARG A 68 -13.36 -5.22 0.03
C ARG A 68 -13.85 -4.52 1.29
N ILE A 69 -14.22 -3.25 1.17
CA ILE A 69 -14.80 -2.49 2.29
C ILE A 69 -16.08 -3.17 2.77
N ASP A 70 -16.96 -3.57 1.86
CA ASP A 70 -18.18 -4.27 2.20
C ASP A 70 -17.92 -5.58 2.95
N GLU A 71 -16.92 -6.34 2.50
CA GLU A 71 -16.51 -7.60 3.16
C GLU A 71 -16.05 -7.34 4.60
N VAL A 72 -15.23 -6.31 4.79
CA VAL A 72 -14.70 -5.94 6.11
C VAL A 72 -15.82 -5.43 7.03
N GLU A 73 -16.73 -4.62 6.50
CA GLU A 73 -17.87 -4.12 7.25
C GLU A 73 -18.75 -5.28 7.77
N LYS A 74 -18.98 -6.28 6.95
CA LYS A 74 -19.72 -7.48 7.35
C LYS A 74 -18.98 -8.23 8.46
N GLN A 75 -17.67 -8.36 8.34
CA GLN A 75 -16.85 -9.02 9.36
C GLN A 75 -16.90 -8.27 10.69
N LEU A 76 -16.83 -6.95 10.66
CA LEU A 76 -16.90 -6.11 11.85
C LEU A 76 -18.28 -6.17 12.51
N ALA A 77 -19.34 -6.29 11.73
CA ALA A 77 -20.69 -6.41 12.25
C ALA A 77 -20.93 -7.73 12.97
N GLU A 78 -20.18 -8.78 12.64
CA GLU A 78 -20.29 -10.11 13.25
C GLU A 78 -19.50 -10.25 14.55
N VAL A 79 -18.65 -9.30 14.87
CA VAL A 79 -17.77 -9.36 16.06
C VAL A 79 -18.49 -8.83 17.30
#